data_4146cf2bf1f353de7f71d27fa5e49457
#
_entry.id   4146cf2bf1f353de7f71d27fa5e49457
#
_cell.length_a   1.000
_cell.length_b   1.000
_cell.length_c   1.000
_cell.angle_alpha   90.00
_cell.angle_beta   90.00
_cell.angle_gamma   90.00
#
_symmetry.space_group_name_H-M   'P 1'
#
loop_
_entity.id
_entity.type
_entity.pdbx_description
1 polymer ?
#
loop_
_entity_poly.entity_id
_entity_poly.type
_entity_poly.pdbx_seq_one_letter_code
_entity_poly.pdbx_strand_id
1 'polypeptide(L)'
;MRTRLLASTLLGLALLASIGVGSTLAKGSVETFDVDDSFCFQGDPELYCSVQEGTMTIVTKDDGSSVGRLDAVVTVDITVNGDFVASSTTVTHQTTRSAADGSYSFTWSDKTRLTDGDGTCNINMRFKIVDFHVVSDFLKGSCA
;
A
#
# COMPACT_ATOMS: atom_id res chain seq x y z
N MET A 1 -16.30 5.43 15.27
CA MET A 1 -15.04 4.69 15.21
C MET A 1 -14.88 3.75 14.02
N ARG A 2 -15.89 2.93 13.63
CA ARG A 2 -15.76 1.95 12.52
C ARG A 2 -15.53 2.53 11.11
N THR A 3 -15.92 3.77 10.85
CA THR A 3 -15.80 4.43 9.55
C THR A 3 -14.41 5.02 9.29
N ARG A 4 -13.63 5.32 10.32
CA ARG A 4 -12.32 5.95 10.20
C ARG A 4 -11.20 4.95 9.82
N LEU A 5 -11.36 3.68 10.19
CA LEU A 5 -10.40 2.60 9.87
C LEU A 5 -10.35 2.25 8.37
N LEU A 6 -11.43 2.50 7.63
CA LEU A 6 -11.51 2.16 6.20
C LEU A 6 -10.78 3.17 5.29
N ALA A 7 -10.60 4.41 5.75
CA ALA A 7 -9.97 5.45 4.93
C ALA A 7 -8.45 5.22 4.76
N SER A 8 -7.75 4.76 5.79
CA SER A 8 -6.31 4.55 5.74
C SER A 8 -5.89 3.33 4.89
N THR A 9 -6.77 2.32 4.77
CA THR A 9 -6.50 1.14 3.95
C THR A 9 -6.74 1.37 2.45
N LEU A 10 -7.61 2.32 2.09
CA LEU A 10 -7.90 2.66 0.69
C LEU A 10 -6.79 3.51 0.04
N LEU A 11 -6.01 4.26 0.83
CA LEU A 11 -4.91 5.06 0.30
C LEU A 11 -3.77 4.21 -0.28
N GLY A 12 -3.48 3.05 0.29
CA GLY A 12 -2.46 2.13 -0.23
C GLY A 12 -2.80 1.53 -1.61
N LEU A 13 -4.07 1.46 -1.99
CA LEU A 13 -4.51 0.91 -3.28
C LEU A 13 -4.32 1.89 -4.45
N ALA A 14 -4.37 3.19 -4.18
CA ALA A 14 -4.34 4.20 -5.25
C ALA A 14 -2.97 4.35 -5.91
N LEU A 15 -1.89 3.99 -5.23
CA LEU A 15 -0.53 4.23 -5.72
C LEU A 15 -0.08 3.26 -6.82
N LEU A 16 -0.57 2.03 -6.86
CA LEU A 16 -0.24 1.11 -7.96
C LEU A 16 -0.96 1.45 -9.27
N ALA A 17 -2.10 2.13 -9.21
CA ALA A 17 -2.84 2.53 -10.39
C ALA A 17 -2.22 3.74 -11.11
N SER A 18 -1.40 4.53 -10.42
CA SER A 18 -0.76 5.73 -10.96
C SER A 18 0.62 5.48 -11.57
N ILE A 19 1.25 4.32 -11.31
CA ILE A 19 2.43 3.92 -12.05
C ILE A 19 1.93 3.41 -13.41
N GLY A 20 1.67 4.36 -14.30
CA GLY A 20 1.22 4.08 -15.65
C GLY A 20 2.13 3.04 -16.29
N VAL A 21 1.57 1.88 -16.59
CA VAL A 21 2.19 0.80 -17.37
C VAL A 21 2.37 1.28 -18.82
N GLY A 22 3.15 2.34 -18.99
CA GLY A 22 3.44 2.96 -20.27
C GLY A 22 4.91 2.93 -20.66
N SER A 23 5.81 2.56 -19.73
CA SER A 23 7.20 2.34 -20.06
C SER A 23 7.37 0.92 -20.59
N THR A 24 7.73 0.79 -21.87
CA THR A 24 8.26 -0.46 -22.43
C THR A 24 9.58 -0.77 -21.72
N LEU A 25 9.51 -1.47 -20.59
CA LEU A 25 10.69 -1.95 -19.89
C LEU A 25 11.50 -2.85 -20.83
N ALA A 26 12.81 -2.63 -20.87
CA ALA A 26 13.70 -3.44 -21.68
C ALA A 26 13.66 -4.90 -21.19
N LYS A 27 13.62 -5.86 -22.10
CA LYS A 27 13.68 -7.28 -21.74
C LYS A 27 14.98 -7.60 -20.98
N GLY A 28 14.88 -8.45 -19.95
CA GLY A 28 16.02 -8.82 -19.13
C GLY A 28 16.52 -7.71 -18.20
N SER A 29 15.67 -6.73 -17.84
CA SER A 29 16.06 -5.60 -16.99
C SER A 29 15.62 -5.77 -15.55
N VAL A 30 16.39 -5.13 -14.66
CA VAL A 30 16.01 -4.88 -13.26
C VAL A 30 16.06 -3.39 -13.04
N GLU A 31 14.94 -2.82 -12.63
CA GLU A 31 14.82 -1.41 -12.31
C GLU A 31 14.38 -1.25 -10.87
N THR A 32 14.99 -0.29 -10.17
CA THR A 32 14.66 0.01 -8.78
C THR A 32 14.37 1.49 -8.66
N PHE A 33 13.29 1.83 -7.98
CA PHE A 33 12.81 3.19 -7.76
C PHE A 33 12.64 3.41 -6.28
N ASP A 34 13.13 4.54 -5.79
CA ASP A 34 12.77 5.01 -4.46
C ASP A 34 11.36 5.60 -4.51
N VAL A 35 10.57 5.25 -3.52
CA VAL A 35 9.24 5.80 -3.29
C VAL A 35 9.37 6.72 -2.10
N ASP A 36 9.26 8.01 -2.36
CA ASP A 36 9.28 9.06 -1.34
C ASP A 36 8.22 10.09 -1.74
N ASP A 37 7.07 10.00 -1.10
CA ASP A 37 5.92 10.85 -1.40
C ASP A 37 5.24 11.31 -0.12
N SER A 38 4.74 12.54 -0.15
CA SER A 38 3.98 13.10 0.95
C SER A 38 2.85 13.97 0.43
N PHE A 39 1.68 13.80 0.99
CA PHE A 39 0.54 14.62 0.67
C PHE A 39 -0.38 14.80 1.86
N CYS A 40 -1.11 15.90 1.87
CA CYS A 40 -2.17 16.14 2.84
C CYS A 40 -3.51 16.29 2.13
N PHE A 41 -4.53 15.69 2.70
CA PHE A 41 -5.91 15.80 2.26
C PHE A 41 -6.73 16.51 3.34
N GLN A 42 -7.38 17.60 2.94
CA GLN A 42 -8.26 18.38 3.82
C GLN A 42 -9.66 17.80 3.80
N GLY A 43 -10.09 17.26 4.94
CA GLY A 43 -11.50 17.08 5.29
C GLY A 43 -12.03 18.32 6.04
N ASP A 44 -13.28 18.32 6.45
CA ASP A 44 -13.85 19.34 7.32
C ASP A 44 -14.49 18.64 8.54
N PRO A 45 -13.95 18.79 9.74
CA PRO A 45 -12.80 19.62 10.22
C PRO A 45 -11.45 18.89 10.24
N GLU A 46 -11.30 17.75 9.59
CA GLU A 46 -10.15 16.84 9.70
C GLU A 46 -9.08 17.15 8.64
N LEU A 47 -7.80 17.02 9.00
CA LEU A 47 -6.67 17.04 8.08
C LEU A 47 -5.94 15.70 8.18
N TYR A 48 -5.71 15.05 7.06
CA TYR A 48 -4.98 13.80 6.92
C TYR A 48 -3.68 14.08 6.17
N CYS A 49 -2.54 13.86 6.80
CA CYS A 49 -1.25 13.95 6.15
C CYS A 49 -0.62 12.57 6.07
N SER A 50 -0.21 12.16 4.88
CA SER A 50 0.44 10.89 4.60
C SER A 50 1.87 11.12 4.13
N VAL A 51 2.79 10.33 4.68
CA VAL A 51 4.17 10.20 4.21
C VAL A 51 4.38 8.74 3.85
N GLN A 52 4.93 8.51 2.67
CA GLN A 52 5.28 7.18 2.19
C GLN A 52 6.74 7.12 1.81
N GLU A 53 7.46 6.17 2.37
CA GLU A 53 8.87 5.92 2.08
C GLU A 53 9.06 4.43 1.76
N GLY A 54 9.83 4.12 0.73
CA GLY A 54 10.04 2.72 0.35
C GLY A 54 10.84 2.53 -0.91
N THR A 55 10.78 1.31 -1.43
CA THR A 55 11.49 0.93 -2.65
C THR A 55 10.58 0.05 -3.51
N MET A 56 10.53 0.37 -4.80
CA MET A 56 9.87 -0.44 -5.81
C MET A 56 10.92 -1.06 -6.73
N THR A 57 10.89 -2.37 -6.90
CA THR A 57 11.77 -3.10 -7.82
C THR A 57 10.92 -3.79 -8.89
N ILE A 58 11.27 -3.60 -10.15
CA ILE A 58 10.64 -4.28 -11.29
C ILE A 58 11.70 -5.13 -11.98
N VAL A 59 11.43 -6.41 -12.13
CA VAL A 59 12.25 -7.36 -12.87
C VAL A 59 11.48 -7.79 -14.11
N THR A 60 12.02 -7.51 -15.28
CA THR A 60 11.46 -7.97 -16.57
C THR A 60 12.38 -9.04 -17.15
N LYS A 61 11.83 -10.21 -17.46
CA LYS A 61 12.57 -11.33 -18.04
C LYS A 61 12.55 -11.31 -19.56
N ASP A 62 13.43 -12.10 -20.16
CA ASP A 62 13.55 -12.18 -21.63
C ASP A 62 12.28 -12.72 -22.30
N ASP A 63 11.51 -13.57 -21.62
CA ASP A 63 10.24 -14.11 -22.08
C ASP A 63 9.08 -13.09 -22.04
N GLY A 64 9.33 -11.88 -21.54
CA GLY A 64 8.33 -10.83 -21.38
C GLY A 64 7.54 -10.90 -20.08
N SER A 65 7.79 -11.90 -19.23
CA SER A 65 7.20 -11.92 -17.89
C SER A 65 7.86 -10.88 -16.97
N SER A 66 7.12 -10.40 -15.98
CA SER A 66 7.62 -9.41 -15.03
C SER A 66 7.22 -9.69 -13.59
N VAL A 67 8.04 -9.23 -12.67
CA VAL A 67 7.77 -9.22 -11.24
C VAL A 67 8.05 -7.83 -10.69
N GLY A 68 7.01 -7.17 -10.17
CA GLY A 68 7.11 -5.95 -9.41
C GLY A 68 7.04 -6.25 -7.91
N ARG A 69 7.88 -5.59 -7.12
CA ARG A 69 7.83 -5.62 -5.66
C ARG A 69 7.86 -4.22 -5.12
N LEU A 70 6.96 -3.92 -4.19
CA LEU A 70 6.96 -2.70 -3.41
C LEU A 70 7.11 -3.07 -1.93
N ASP A 71 8.11 -2.50 -1.31
CA ASP A 71 8.35 -2.54 0.13
C ASP A 71 8.35 -1.11 0.63
N ALA A 72 7.34 -0.71 1.42
CA ALA A 72 7.20 0.66 1.88
C ALA A 72 6.66 0.76 3.29
N VAL A 73 6.90 1.92 3.92
CA VAL A 73 6.28 2.35 5.16
C VAL A 73 5.42 3.57 4.85
N VAL A 74 4.16 3.51 5.25
CA VAL A 74 3.21 4.61 5.11
C VAL A 74 2.82 5.09 6.49
N THR A 75 3.05 6.36 6.78
CA THR A 75 2.59 7.01 8.02
C THR A 75 1.49 7.98 7.68
N VAL A 76 0.38 7.91 8.41
CA VAL A 76 -0.75 8.85 8.25
C VAL A 76 -1.02 9.48 9.60
N ASP A 77 -0.93 10.80 9.66
CA ASP A 77 -1.30 11.60 10.83
C ASP A 77 -2.65 12.28 10.59
N ILE A 78 -3.48 12.26 11.62
CA ILE A 78 -4.82 12.85 11.59
C ILE A 78 -4.89 13.96 12.64
N THR A 79 -5.24 15.16 12.20
CA THR A 79 -5.52 16.30 13.07
C THR A 79 -6.95 16.77 12.89
N VAL A 80 -7.54 17.32 13.95
CA VAL A 80 -8.88 17.93 13.94
C VAL A 80 -8.76 19.32 14.55
N ASN A 81 -9.13 20.35 13.82
CA ASN A 81 -8.97 21.75 14.23
C ASN A 81 -7.51 22.12 14.62
N GLY A 82 -6.51 21.44 14.04
CA GLY A 82 -5.10 21.64 14.35
C GLY A 82 -4.56 20.76 15.50
N ASP A 83 -5.40 20.09 16.25
CA ASP A 83 -4.99 19.19 17.32
C ASP A 83 -4.75 17.78 16.78
N PHE A 84 -3.64 17.15 17.16
CA PHE A 84 -3.34 15.76 16.83
C PHE A 84 -4.37 14.82 17.47
N VAL A 85 -4.91 13.90 16.68
CA VAL A 85 -5.95 12.96 17.13
C VAL A 85 -5.48 11.52 17.04
N ALA A 86 -4.84 11.14 15.94
CA ALA A 86 -4.41 9.77 15.73
C ALA A 86 -3.26 9.70 14.71
N SER A 87 -2.47 8.64 14.80
CA SER A 87 -1.46 8.28 13.81
C SER A 87 -1.56 6.81 13.46
N SER A 88 -1.31 6.49 12.19
CA SER A 88 -1.14 5.11 11.77
C SER A 88 0.18 4.94 11.04
N THR A 89 0.89 3.86 11.34
CA THR A 89 2.06 3.42 10.58
C THR A 89 1.77 2.07 10.00
N THR A 90 1.88 1.96 8.68
CA THR A 90 1.65 0.73 7.93
C THR A 90 2.94 0.31 7.24
N VAL A 91 3.39 -0.91 7.52
CA VAL A 91 4.43 -1.57 6.72
C VAL A 91 3.72 -2.39 5.65
N THR A 92 3.94 -2.03 4.39
CA THR A 92 3.30 -2.66 3.23
C THR A 92 4.31 -3.43 2.40
N HIS A 93 3.92 -4.62 1.98
CA HIS A 93 4.66 -5.46 1.05
C HIS A 93 3.71 -5.88 -0.07
N GLN A 94 4.04 -5.50 -1.29
CA GLN A 94 3.22 -5.84 -2.46
C GLN A 94 4.09 -6.57 -3.49
N THR A 95 3.51 -7.58 -4.12
CA THR A 95 4.16 -8.30 -5.22
C THR A 95 3.17 -8.48 -6.34
N THR A 96 3.53 -7.98 -7.51
CA THR A 96 2.81 -8.17 -8.76
C THR A 96 3.60 -9.11 -9.65
N ARG A 97 2.94 -10.05 -10.29
CA ARG A 97 3.55 -10.93 -11.30
C ARG A 97 2.67 -10.95 -12.53
N SER A 98 3.28 -10.75 -13.66
CA SER A 98 2.66 -10.90 -14.97
C SER A 98 3.46 -11.93 -15.76
N ALA A 99 2.82 -12.98 -16.21
CA ALA A 99 3.46 -13.98 -17.04
C ALA A 99 3.35 -13.62 -18.54
N ALA A 100 4.20 -14.24 -19.35
CA ALA A 100 4.23 -14.00 -20.81
C ALA A 100 2.92 -14.41 -21.51
N ASP A 101 2.14 -15.33 -20.93
CA ASP A 101 0.83 -15.77 -21.42
C ASP A 101 -0.33 -14.85 -21.02
N GLY A 102 -0.02 -13.75 -20.29
CA GLY A 102 -1.01 -12.78 -19.82
C GLY A 102 -1.63 -13.13 -18.46
N SER A 103 -1.27 -14.25 -17.84
CA SER A 103 -1.72 -14.54 -16.47
C SER A 103 -1.12 -13.55 -15.48
N TYR A 104 -1.89 -13.23 -14.44
CA TYR A 104 -1.58 -12.16 -13.49
C TYR A 104 -1.77 -12.62 -12.06
N SER A 105 -0.88 -12.22 -11.17
CA SER A 105 -1.10 -12.35 -9.74
C SER A 105 -0.62 -11.13 -8.97
N PHE A 106 -1.38 -10.78 -7.93
CA PHE A 106 -1.07 -9.71 -7.02
C PHE A 106 -1.19 -10.22 -5.59
N THR A 107 -0.19 -9.96 -4.78
CA THR A 107 -0.21 -10.23 -3.34
C THR A 107 0.09 -8.95 -2.58
N TRP A 108 -0.71 -8.67 -1.58
CA TRP A 108 -0.57 -7.52 -0.70
C TRP A 108 -0.60 -7.97 0.75
N SER A 109 0.30 -7.44 1.55
CA SER A 109 0.39 -7.71 2.98
C SER A 109 0.73 -6.43 3.72
N ASP A 110 -0.14 -6.04 4.64
CA ASP A 110 0.03 -4.87 5.49
C ASP A 110 0.08 -5.26 6.95
N LYS A 111 0.94 -4.55 7.68
CA LYS A 111 0.95 -4.52 9.14
C LYS A 111 0.79 -3.07 9.57
N THR A 112 -0.37 -2.75 10.11
CA THR A 112 -0.72 -1.41 10.53
C THR A 112 -0.73 -1.33 12.05
N ARG A 113 -0.08 -0.31 12.59
CA ARG A 113 -0.22 0.14 13.96
C ARG A 113 -0.95 1.46 13.97
N LEU A 114 -2.12 1.49 14.58
CA LEU A 114 -2.93 2.70 14.78
C LEU A 114 -2.83 3.11 16.25
N THR A 115 -2.51 4.37 16.51
CA THR A 115 -2.47 4.95 17.85
C THR A 115 -3.38 6.17 17.89
N ASP A 116 -4.23 6.25 18.89
CA ASP A 116 -5.08 7.39 19.19
C ASP A 116 -5.07 7.69 20.70
N GLY A 117 -5.89 8.63 21.16
CA GLY A 117 -5.99 8.99 22.56
C GLY A 117 -6.50 7.87 23.48
N ASP A 118 -7.11 6.83 22.95
CA ASP A 118 -7.73 5.73 23.68
C ASP A 118 -6.83 4.49 23.74
N GLY A 119 -5.78 4.40 22.90
CA GLY A 119 -4.88 3.26 22.91
C GLY A 119 -4.18 2.96 21.60
N THR A 120 -3.77 1.72 21.44
CA THR A 120 -3.07 1.25 20.24
C THR A 120 -3.73 -0.01 19.69
N CYS A 121 -4.01 0.00 18.39
CA CYS A 121 -4.49 -1.16 17.64
C CYS A 121 -3.42 -1.65 16.66
N ASN A 122 -3.24 -2.96 16.59
CA ASN A 122 -2.41 -3.60 15.58
C ASN A 122 -3.32 -4.38 14.62
N ILE A 123 -3.16 -4.14 13.33
CA ILE A 123 -3.97 -4.75 12.28
C ILE A 123 -3.02 -5.42 11.28
N ASN A 124 -3.29 -6.67 10.98
CA ASN A 124 -2.59 -7.39 9.93
C ASN A 124 -3.59 -7.73 8.83
N MET A 125 -3.24 -7.42 7.61
CA MET A 125 -4.02 -7.72 6.42
C MET A 125 -3.16 -8.44 5.40
N ARG A 126 -3.74 -9.42 4.74
CA ARG A 126 -3.15 -10.08 3.59
C ARG A 126 -4.23 -10.33 2.55
N PHE A 127 -3.87 -10.11 1.30
CA PHE A 127 -4.77 -10.23 0.18
C PHE A 127 -4.03 -10.83 -1.03
N LYS A 128 -4.67 -11.72 -1.75
CA LYS A 128 -4.12 -12.30 -2.96
C LYS A 128 -5.17 -12.38 -4.05
N ILE A 129 -4.80 -11.86 -5.22
CA ILE A 129 -5.56 -11.97 -6.47
C ILE A 129 -4.78 -12.85 -7.44
N VAL A 130 -5.47 -13.69 -8.19
CA VAL A 130 -4.95 -14.43 -9.34
C VAL A 130 -5.96 -14.29 -10.46
N ASP A 131 -5.52 -13.83 -11.62
CA ASP A 131 -6.34 -13.63 -12.82
C ASP A 131 -7.66 -12.88 -12.51
N PHE A 132 -7.51 -11.76 -11.77
CA PHE A 132 -8.60 -10.89 -11.32
C PHE A 132 -9.62 -11.51 -10.34
N HIS A 133 -9.31 -12.68 -9.79
CA HIS A 133 -10.13 -13.32 -8.75
C HIS A 133 -9.42 -13.27 -7.40
N VAL A 134 -10.15 -12.91 -6.35
CA VAL A 134 -9.65 -13.00 -4.98
C VAL A 134 -9.54 -14.47 -4.60
N VAL A 135 -8.33 -14.93 -4.30
CA VAL A 135 -8.06 -16.32 -3.94
C VAL A 135 -7.75 -16.51 -2.46
N SER A 136 -7.35 -15.45 -1.79
CA SER A 136 -7.24 -15.44 -0.33
C SER A 136 -7.34 -14.02 0.20
N ASP A 137 -7.98 -13.89 1.35
CA ASP A 137 -8.04 -12.71 2.18
C ASP A 137 -7.84 -13.09 3.64
N PHE A 138 -7.22 -12.20 4.38
CA PHE A 138 -6.99 -12.37 5.81
C PHE A 138 -6.96 -11.00 6.46
N LEU A 139 -7.76 -10.83 7.51
CA LEU A 139 -7.76 -9.64 8.34
C LEU A 139 -7.79 -10.05 9.81
N LYS A 140 -6.82 -9.61 10.58
CA LYS A 140 -6.76 -9.81 12.03
C LYS A 140 -6.33 -8.51 12.71
N GLY A 141 -7.04 -8.13 13.75
CA GLY A 141 -6.72 -6.95 14.57
C GLY A 141 -6.83 -7.24 16.05
N SER A 142 -6.06 -6.48 16.83
CA SER A 142 -6.14 -6.44 18.29
C SER A 142 -5.84 -5.04 18.77
N CYS A 143 -6.60 -4.57 19.75
CA CYS A 143 -6.41 -3.27 20.41
C CYS A 143 -6.11 -3.48 21.90
N ALA A 144 -5.30 -2.60 22.47
CA ALA A 144 -4.94 -2.54 23.88
C ALA A 144 -4.88 -1.08 24.34
#